data_3d0d53dd7304286eb209c2a8bccf405d
#
_entry.id   3d0d53dd7304286eb209c2a8bccf405d
#
_cell.length_a   1.000
_cell.length_b   1.000
_cell.length_c   1.000
_cell.angle_alpha   90.00
_cell.angle_beta   90.00
_cell.angle_gamma   90.00
#
_symmetry.space_group_name_H-M   'P 1'
#
loop_
_entity.id
_entity.type
_entity.pdbx_description
1 polymer ?
#
loop_
_entity_poly.entity_id
_entity_poly.type
_entity_poly.pdbx_seq_one_letter_code
_entity_poly.pdbx_strand_id
1 'polypeptide(L)'
;KVNNELIKKLLIDTLPTTVILGLPEELGKGTLIQGPLVTPILKKMMFKSDNFLAEQLLINAQRVQGYETQKTYLTYLKSSLFASLPDPLIWVDGSGLSVYNMNTPRNLVKALEIIFHMITWDEIIELFPDKFSDENINNSFVYAKTGTLRHNQALSGYLITQSGRKLAFSFMCNHYTVPPSKIRAETEKILLHIRDAY
;
A
#
# COMPACT_ATOMS: atom_id res chain seq x y z
N LYS A 1 -16.99 -24.49 2.20
CA LYS A 1 -15.66 -24.51 2.88
C LYS A 1 -14.62 -24.99 1.86
N VAL A 2 -13.53 -24.27 1.74
CA VAL A 2 -12.35 -24.75 1.01
C VAL A 2 -11.71 -25.83 1.86
N ASN A 3 -11.49 -27.02 1.28
CA ASN A 3 -10.81 -28.12 1.93
C ASN A 3 -9.69 -28.65 1.03
N ASN A 4 -8.84 -29.52 1.56
CA ASN A 4 -7.68 -30.04 0.83
C ASN A 4 -8.07 -30.78 -0.46
N GLU A 5 -9.19 -31.47 -0.50
CA GLU A 5 -9.66 -32.18 -1.69
C GLU A 5 -10.08 -31.21 -2.80
N LEU A 6 -10.76 -30.11 -2.45
CA LEU A 6 -11.10 -29.06 -3.41
C LEU A 6 -9.83 -28.38 -3.96
N ILE A 7 -8.88 -28.07 -3.07
CA ILE A 7 -7.59 -27.49 -3.48
C ILE A 7 -6.86 -28.44 -4.43
N LYS A 8 -6.75 -29.74 -4.09
CA LYS A 8 -6.15 -30.77 -4.94
C LYS A 8 -6.80 -30.82 -6.32
N LYS A 9 -8.14 -30.83 -6.37
CA LYS A 9 -8.89 -30.83 -7.64
C LYS A 9 -8.57 -29.63 -8.50
N LEU A 10 -8.61 -28.42 -7.92
CA LEU A 10 -8.28 -27.18 -8.62
C LEU A 10 -6.83 -27.17 -9.15
N LEU A 11 -5.89 -27.71 -8.37
CA LEU A 11 -4.50 -27.81 -8.79
C LEU A 11 -4.31 -28.83 -9.92
N ILE A 12 -4.99 -29.98 -9.88
CA ILE A 12 -4.97 -30.99 -10.95
C ILE A 12 -5.51 -30.42 -12.26
N ASP A 13 -6.59 -29.62 -12.17
CA ASP A 13 -7.22 -28.99 -13.34
C ASP A 13 -6.34 -27.87 -13.96
N THR A 14 -5.39 -27.34 -13.19
CA THR A 14 -4.58 -26.17 -13.59
C THR A 14 -3.13 -26.52 -13.94
N LEU A 15 -2.56 -27.53 -13.31
CA LEU A 15 -1.15 -27.90 -13.45
C LEU A 15 -0.99 -29.16 -14.30
N PRO A 16 -0.05 -29.19 -15.27
CA PRO A 16 0.24 -30.38 -16.08
C PRO A 16 1.08 -31.39 -15.29
N THR A 17 0.71 -31.68 -14.05
CA THR A 17 1.47 -32.56 -13.15
C THR A 17 0.56 -33.28 -12.19
N THR A 18 1.06 -34.40 -11.60
CA THR A 18 0.35 -35.14 -10.56
C THR A 18 0.38 -34.33 -9.24
N VAL A 19 -0.78 -34.11 -8.65
CA VAL A 19 -0.91 -33.48 -7.34
C VAL A 19 -1.25 -34.54 -6.29
N ILE A 20 -0.37 -34.69 -5.31
CA ILE A 20 -0.51 -35.65 -4.19
C ILE A 20 -0.70 -34.84 -2.90
N LEU A 21 -1.68 -35.26 -2.08
CA LEU A 21 -1.81 -34.75 -0.72
C LEU A 21 -0.86 -35.54 0.17
N GLY A 22 0.09 -34.88 0.80
CA GLY A 22 1.03 -35.48 1.76
C GLY A 22 0.98 -34.76 3.11
N LEU A 23 1.54 -35.40 4.13
CA LEU A 23 1.75 -34.77 5.43
C LEU A 23 3.04 -33.93 5.39
N PRO A 24 3.14 -32.83 6.16
CA PRO A 24 4.34 -31.99 6.20
C PRO A 24 5.63 -32.75 6.51
N GLU A 25 5.54 -33.81 7.31
CA GLU A 25 6.67 -34.64 7.71
C GLU A 25 7.18 -35.55 6.57
N GLU A 26 6.35 -35.77 5.55
CA GLU A 26 6.70 -36.56 4.34
C GLU A 26 7.39 -35.72 3.28
N LEU A 27 7.33 -34.37 3.44
CA LEU A 27 7.99 -33.44 2.56
C LEU A 27 9.47 -33.38 2.96
N GLY A 28 10.35 -33.92 2.11
CA GLY A 28 11.80 -33.79 2.25
C GLY A 28 12.23 -32.31 2.37
N LYS A 29 13.52 -32.08 2.62
CA LYS A 29 14.07 -30.69 2.62
C LYS A 29 13.74 -30.03 1.29
N GLY A 30 12.89 -29.01 1.31
CA GLY A 30 12.53 -28.22 0.13
C GLY A 30 13.75 -27.48 -0.44
N THR A 31 13.75 -27.25 -1.73
CA THR A 31 14.73 -26.37 -2.38
C THR A 31 14.32 -24.92 -2.18
N LEU A 32 15.23 -24.09 -1.70
CA LEU A 32 15.01 -22.65 -1.62
C LEU A 32 14.96 -22.07 -3.03
N ILE A 33 13.82 -21.55 -3.43
CA ILE A 33 13.68 -20.80 -4.68
C ILE A 33 13.83 -19.32 -4.34
N GLN A 34 14.85 -18.68 -4.90
CA GLN A 34 15.04 -17.24 -4.74
C GLN A 34 13.99 -16.50 -5.55
N GLY A 35 13.16 -15.73 -4.87
CA GLY A 35 12.16 -14.86 -5.48
C GLY A 35 12.76 -13.58 -6.08
N PRO A 36 11.95 -12.76 -6.74
CA PRO A 36 12.39 -11.45 -7.22
C PRO A 36 12.72 -10.51 -6.05
N LEU A 37 13.47 -9.45 -6.33
CA LEU A 37 13.70 -8.38 -5.37
C LEU A 37 12.38 -7.76 -4.91
N VAL A 38 12.35 -7.23 -3.70
CA VAL A 38 11.12 -6.67 -3.11
C VAL A 38 10.65 -5.38 -3.78
N THR A 39 11.59 -4.55 -4.25
CA THR A 39 11.27 -3.25 -4.89
C THR A 39 10.33 -3.36 -6.10
N PRO A 40 10.55 -4.25 -7.09
CA PRO A 40 9.60 -4.45 -8.19
C PRO A 40 8.21 -4.89 -7.72
N ILE A 41 8.13 -5.68 -6.65
CA ILE A 41 6.86 -6.12 -6.07
C ILE A 41 6.12 -4.94 -5.43
N LEU A 42 6.81 -4.12 -4.63
CA LEU A 42 6.28 -2.90 -4.04
C LEU A 42 5.81 -1.91 -5.10
N LYS A 43 6.62 -1.68 -6.14
CA LYS A 43 6.26 -0.83 -7.28
C LYS A 43 4.97 -1.32 -7.95
N LYS A 44 4.89 -2.60 -8.29
CA LYS A 44 3.68 -3.19 -8.88
C LYS A 44 2.46 -3.01 -7.97
N MET A 45 2.60 -3.30 -6.67
CA MET A 45 1.56 -3.11 -5.67
C MET A 45 1.05 -1.66 -5.65
N MET A 46 1.96 -0.69 -5.60
CA MET A 46 1.63 0.73 -5.52
C MET A 46 0.97 1.24 -6.81
N PHE A 47 1.53 0.91 -7.99
CA PHE A 47 1.04 1.38 -9.29
C PHE A 47 -0.28 0.72 -9.71
N LYS A 48 -0.46 -0.57 -9.44
CA LYS A 48 -1.67 -1.32 -9.81
C LYS A 48 -2.72 -1.38 -8.70
N SER A 49 -2.41 -0.84 -7.50
CA SER A 49 -3.24 -1.03 -6.31
C SER A 49 -3.57 -2.51 -6.08
N ASP A 50 -2.55 -3.37 -6.15
CA ASP A 50 -2.70 -4.81 -6.09
C ASP A 50 -2.91 -5.25 -4.63
N ASN A 51 -4.17 -5.52 -4.29
CA ASN A 51 -4.59 -5.89 -2.94
C ASN A 51 -4.00 -7.23 -2.50
N PHE A 52 -3.84 -8.18 -3.43
CA PHE A 52 -3.25 -9.47 -3.13
C PHE A 52 -1.78 -9.32 -2.75
N LEU A 53 -1.01 -8.55 -3.51
CA LEU A 53 0.40 -8.28 -3.18
C LEU A 53 0.53 -7.55 -1.84
N ALA A 54 -0.34 -6.57 -1.55
CA ALA A 54 -0.31 -5.85 -0.27
C ALA A 54 -0.55 -6.80 0.92
N GLU A 55 -1.53 -7.69 0.81
CA GLU A 55 -1.81 -8.68 1.85
C GLU A 55 -0.68 -9.70 2.00
N GLN A 56 -0.12 -10.20 0.90
CA GLN A 56 1.00 -11.17 0.93
C GLN A 56 2.27 -10.56 1.52
N LEU A 57 2.56 -9.29 1.23
CA LEU A 57 3.71 -8.60 1.82
C LEU A 57 3.57 -8.45 3.34
N LEU A 58 2.36 -8.12 3.83
CA LEU A 58 2.11 -8.05 5.27
C LEU A 58 2.26 -9.42 5.94
N ILE A 59 1.72 -10.49 5.33
CA ILE A 59 1.86 -11.87 5.83
C ILE A 59 3.33 -12.31 5.84
N ASN A 60 4.09 -11.99 4.78
CA ASN A 60 5.51 -12.33 4.73
C ASN A 60 6.31 -11.57 5.79
N ALA A 61 6.07 -10.26 5.94
CA ALA A 61 6.72 -9.45 6.98
C ALA A 61 6.42 -10.00 8.39
N GLN A 62 5.16 -10.34 8.64
CA GLN A 62 4.73 -11.00 9.88
C GLN A 62 5.55 -12.26 10.17
N ARG A 63 5.67 -13.15 9.17
CA ARG A 63 6.38 -14.44 9.31
C ARG A 63 7.88 -14.25 9.54
N VAL A 64 8.51 -13.36 8.78
CA VAL A 64 9.93 -13.05 8.92
C VAL A 64 10.24 -12.49 10.31
N GLN A 65 9.31 -11.73 10.90
CA GLN A 65 9.43 -11.18 12.25
C GLN A 65 9.01 -12.19 13.35
N GLY A 66 8.61 -13.42 12.99
CA GLY A 66 8.29 -14.49 13.95
C GLY A 66 6.93 -14.37 14.62
N TYR A 67 6.00 -13.59 14.08
CA TYR A 67 4.65 -13.46 14.62
C TYR A 67 3.71 -14.53 14.06
N GLU A 68 2.96 -15.21 14.93
CA GLU A 68 2.02 -16.27 14.55
C GLU A 68 0.78 -15.73 13.85
N THR A 69 0.29 -14.53 14.23
CA THR A 69 -0.93 -13.96 13.68
C THR A 69 -0.71 -12.53 13.16
N GLN A 70 -1.47 -12.15 12.14
CA GLN A 70 -1.48 -10.79 11.62
C GLN A 70 -1.88 -9.77 12.70
N LYS A 71 -2.84 -10.13 13.55
CA LYS A 71 -3.30 -9.28 14.65
C LYS A 71 -2.18 -8.92 15.63
N THR A 72 -1.38 -9.90 16.05
CA THR A 72 -0.25 -9.66 16.97
C THR A 72 0.83 -8.82 16.31
N TYR A 73 1.12 -9.07 15.03
CA TYR A 73 2.09 -8.27 14.26
C TYR A 73 1.63 -6.82 14.06
N LEU A 74 0.36 -6.60 13.68
CA LEU A 74 -0.18 -5.23 13.57
C LEU A 74 -0.21 -4.49 14.91
N THR A 75 -0.44 -5.20 16.01
CA THR A 75 -0.34 -4.61 17.37
C THR A 75 1.09 -4.18 17.68
N TYR A 76 2.07 -5.01 17.36
CA TYR A 76 3.48 -4.66 17.47
C TYR A 76 3.84 -3.44 16.62
N LEU A 77 3.48 -3.40 15.34
CA LEU A 77 3.77 -2.28 14.47
C LEU A 77 3.17 -0.96 14.98
N LYS A 78 1.95 -1.00 15.53
CA LYS A 78 1.29 0.17 16.13
C LYS A 78 2.05 0.68 17.38
N SER A 79 2.60 -0.21 18.19
CA SER A 79 3.33 0.16 19.41
C SER A 79 4.81 0.45 19.19
N SER A 80 5.35 0.17 18.01
CA SER A 80 6.76 0.40 17.65
C SER A 80 6.89 1.44 16.53
N LEU A 81 6.84 1.02 15.28
CA LEU A 81 7.05 1.87 14.11
C LEU A 81 6.06 3.05 14.05
N PHE A 82 4.81 2.81 14.44
CA PHE A 82 3.73 3.79 14.41
C PHE A 82 3.35 4.34 15.79
N ALA A 83 4.21 4.17 16.81
CA ALA A 83 3.95 4.67 18.16
C ALA A 83 3.84 6.20 18.22
N SER A 84 4.44 6.91 17.26
CA SER A 84 4.43 8.38 17.18
C SER A 84 3.27 8.96 16.37
N LEU A 85 2.31 8.13 15.93
CA LEU A 85 1.13 8.63 15.24
C LEU A 85 0.28 9.53 16.14
N PRO A 86 -0.19 10.69 15.62
CA PRO A 86 -0.93 11.66 16.45
C PRO A 86 -2.33 11.19 16.86
N ASP A 87 -2.93 10.25 16.12
CA ASP A 87 -4.29 9.78 16.35
C ASP A 87 -4.34 8.25 16.49
N PRO A 88 -5.37 7.68 17.13
CA PRO A 88 -5.57 6.24 17.16
C PRO A 88 -5.66 5.65 15.76
N LEU A 89 -4.95 4.54 15.53
CA LEU A 89 -4.96 3.78 14.28
C LEU A 89 -5.70 2.46 14.48
N ILE A 90 -6.76 2.23 13.69
CA ILE A 90 -7.37 0.92 13.53
C ILE A 90 -6.90 0.35 12.20
N TRP A 91 -6.07 -0.68 12.27
CA TRP A 91 -5.48 -1.34 11.12
C TRP A 91 -5.79 -2.83 11.18
N VAL A 92 -6.46 -3.37 10.16
CA VAL A 92 -7.07 -4.71 10.16
C VAL A 92 -6.44 -5.61 9.10
N ASP A 93 -6.12 -5.08 7.91
CA ASP A 93 -5.57 -5.84 6.79
C ASP A 93 -4.45 -5.08 6.04
N GLY A 94 -3.69 -5.80 5.23
CA GLY A 94 -2.63 -5.22 4.40
C GLY A 94 -3.16 -4.54 3.13
N SER A 95 -4.31 -4.98 2.63
CA SER A 95 -4.89 -4.52 1.37
C SER A 95 -5.58 -3.15 1.48
N GLY A 96 -6.05 -2.78 2.67
CA GLY A 96 -6.85 -1.58 2.90
C GLY A 96 -8.31 -1.71 2.44
N LEU A 97 -8.78 -2.91 2.07
CA LEU A 97 -10.16 -3.13 1.62
C LEU A 97 -11.15 -3.20 2.77
N SER A 98 -10.71 -3.58 3.96
CA SER A 98 -11.59 -3.67 5.11
C SER A 98 -12.15 -2.29 5.48
N VAL A 99 -13.47 -2.20 5.54
CA VAL A 99 -14.18 -0.99 6.02
C VAL A 99 -13.91 -0.69 7.50
N TYR A 100 -13.32 -1.63 8.23
CA TYR A 100 -12.92 -1.45 9.61
C TYR A 100 -11.54 -0.79 9.77
N ASN A 101 -10.78 -0.60 8.69
CA ASN A 101 -9.60 0.24 8.74
C ASN A 101 -10.01 1.70 8.99
N MET A 102 -9.50 2.30 10.06
CA MET A 102 -9.74 3.72 10.37
C MET A 102 -8.43 4.44 10.56
N ASN A 103 -8.26 5.52 9.83
CA ASN A 103 -7.07 6.33 9.87
C ASN A 103 -7.41 7.81 9.65
N THR A 104 -6.53 8.70 10.04
CA THR A 104 -6.69 10.14 9.83
C THR A 104 -5.69 10.68 8.82
N PRO A 105 -5.95 11.80 8.15
CA PRO A 105 -4.96 12.45 7.29
C PRO A 105 -3.64 12.75 8.02
N ARG A 106 -3.69 13.16 9.29
CA ARG A 106 -2.48 13.42 10.09
C ARG A 106 -1.62 12.18 10.31
N ASN A 107 -2.25 11.03 10.56
CA ASN A 107 -1.55 9.74 10.66
C ASN A 107 -0.86 9.37 9.34
N LEU A 108 -1.53 9.58 8.20
CA LEU A 108 -0.93 9.28 6.90
C LEU A 108 0.24 10.22 6.58
N VAL A 109 0.12 11.52 6.91
CA VAL A 109 1.26 12.45 6.78
C VAL A 109 2.42 12.00 7.65
N LYS A 110 2.16 11.58 8.90
CA LYS A 110 3.22 11.07 9.78
C LYS A 110 3.84 9.76 9.28
N ALA A 111 3.04 8.85 8.72
CA ALA A 111 3.55 7.63 8.09
C ALA A 111 4.42 7.96 6.85
N LEU A 112 4.02 8.93 6.03
CA LEU A 112 4.84 9.41 4.91
C LEU A 112 6.14 10.06 5.38
N GLU A 113 6.12 10.82 6.49
CA GLU A 113 7.34 11.34 7.11
C GLU A 113 8.29 10.22 7.56
N ILE A 114 7.75 9.17 8.19
CA ILE A 114 8.53 7.98 8.56
C ILE A 114 9.17 7.35 7.31
N ILE A 115 8.42 7.13 6.24
CA ILE A 115 8.93 6.59 4.97
C ILE A 115 10.02 7.49 4.41
N PHE A 116 9.83 8.80 4.42
CA PHE A 116 10.81 9.77 3.91
C PHE A 116 12.17 9.70 4.63
N HIS A 117 12.18 9.30 5.90
CA HIS A 117 13.41 9.09 6.66
C HIS A 117 14.00 7.67 6.54
N MET A 118 13.24 6.72 5.98
CA MET A 118 13.67 5.32 5.85
C MET A 118 14.30 5.00 4.50
N ILE A 119 13.89 5.69 3.43
CA ILE A 119 14.31 5.44 2.06
C ILE A 119 14.71 6.74 1.37
N THR A 120 15.47 6.64 0.28
CA THR A 120 15.92 7.79 -0.50
C THR A 120 14.77 8.41 -1.30
N TRP A 121 14.96 9.66 -1.73
CA TRP A 121 13.99 10.33 -2.59
C TRP A 121 13.80 9.62 -3.95
N ASP A 122 14.85 9.06 -4.51
CA ASP A 122 14.79 8.32 -5.79
C ASP A 122 13.95 7.03 -5.63
N GLU A 123 14.06 6.34 -4.50
CA GLU A 123 13.20 5.21 -4.16
C GLU A 123 11.73 5.62 -3.96
N ILE A 124 11.47 6.80 -3.37
CA ILE A 124 10.11 7.34 -3.27
C ILE A 124 9.52 7.57 -4.66
N ILE A 125 10.25 8.23 -5.56
CA ILE A 125 9.81 8.47 -6.95
C ILE A 125 9.57 7.14 -7.68
N GLU A 126 10.39 6.14 -7.44
CA GLU A 126 10.23 4.83 -8.05
C GLU A 126 8.99 4.09 -7.54
N LEU A 127 8.68 4.19 -6.25
CA LEU A 127 7.63 3.43 -5.60
C LEU A 127 6.24 4.10 -5.69
N PHE A 128 6.17 5.42 -5.61
CA PHE A 128 4.89 6.14 -5.63
C PHE A 128 4.48 6.50 -7.06
N PRO A 129 3.25 6.16 -7.48
CA PRO A 129 2.75 6.58 -8.79
C PRO A 129 2.77 8.10 -8.94
N ASP A 130 3.28 8.57 -10.07
CA ASP A 130 3.12 9.96 -10.46
C ASP A 130 1.64 10.29 -10.73
N LYS A 131 1.24 11.48 -10.34
CA LYS A 131 -0.10 12.02 -10.52
C LYS A 131 0.05 13.45 -11.03
N PHE A 132 -0.76 13.93 -11.88
CA PHE A 132 -0.75 15.32 -12.33
C PHE A 132 0.62 15.75 -12.95
N SER A 133 0.91 15.22 -14.14
CA SER A 133 1.96 15.78 -14.99
C SER A 133 1.42 17.06 -15.62
N ASP A 134 2.08 18.18 -15.40
CA ASP A 134 1.83 19.41 -16.15
C ASP A 134 2.55 19.25 -17.51
N GLU A 135 1.83 19.38 -18.63
CA GLU A 135 2.41 19.29 -19.99
C GLU A 135 3.51 20.34 -20.23
N ASN A 136 3.52 21.42 -19.44
CA ASN A 136 4.54 22.47 -19.48
C ASN A 136 5.75 22.19 -18.58
N ILE A 137 5.69 21.14 -17.74
CA ILE A 137 6.74 20.74 -16.83
C ILE A 137 7.09 19.29 -17.18
N ASN A 138 8.26 19.06 -17.73
CA ASN A 138 8.75 17.72 -18.14
C ASN A 138 8.85 16.70 -16.99
N ASN A 139 8.43 17.05 -15.75
CA ASN A 139 8.47 16.19 -14.58
C ASN A 139 7.16 16.25 -13.81
N SER A 140 6.72 15.12 -13.29
CA SER A 140 5.64 15.06 -12.32
C SER A 140 6.03 15.82 -11.04
N PHE A 141 5.07 16.53 -10.46
CA PHE A 141 5.27 17.26 -9.20
C PHE A 141 4.51 16.59 -8.02
N VAL A 142 3.74 15.54 -8.27
CA VAL A 142 3.01 14.77 -7.26
C VAL A 142 3.27 13.28 -7.41
N TYR A 143 3.78 12.67 -6.38
CA TYR A 143 4.02 11.24 -6.23
C TYR A 143 3.13 10.70 -5.12
N ALA A 144 2.02 10.04 -5.47
CA ALA A 144 0.98 9.74 -4.50
C ALA A 144 0.22 8.45 -4.77
N LYS A 145 -0.29 7.85 -3.69
CA LYS A 145 -1.17 6.69 -3.73
C LYS A 145 -2.63 7.11 -3.56
N THR A 146 -3.47 6.65 -4.44
CA THR A 146 -4.93 6.77 -4.32
C THR A 146 -5.52 5.67 -3.45
N GLY A 147 -6.58 5.98 -2.72
CA GLY A 147 -7.49 5.04 -2.11
C GLY A 147 -8.92 5.35 -2.54
N THR A 148 -9.68 4.32 -2.93
CA THR A 148 -11.07 4.51 -3.38
C THR A 148 -11.95 3.40 -2.84
N LEU A 149 -12.97 3.77 -2.08
CA LEU A 149 -14.10 2.95 -1.71
C LEU A 149 -15.37 3.70 -2.10
N ARG A 150 -16.52 3.02 -2.00
CA ARG A 150 -17.80 3.67 -2.30
C ARG A 150 -17.98 4.93 -1.43
N HIS A 151 -18.19 6.09 -2.07
CA HIS A 151 -18.32 7.41 -1.43
C HIS A 151 -17.12 7.84 -0.56
N ASN A 152 -15.96 7.23 -0.75
CA ASN A 152 -14.72 7.60 -0.05
C ASN A 152 -13.58 7.66 -1.07
N GLN A 153 -12.83 8.74 -1.06
CA GLN A 153 -11.64 8.93 -1.88
C GLN A 153 -10.52 9.53 -1.06
N ALA A 154 -9.34 8.96 -1.20
CA ALA A 154 -8.13 9.46 -0.58
C ALA A 154 -7.02 9.62 -1.62
N LEU A 155 -6.15 10.60 -1.38
CA LEU A 155 -4.88 10.78 -2.08
C LEU A 155 -3.84 11.21 -1.05
N SER A 156 -2.75 10.44 -0.94
CA SER A 156 -1.69 10.71 0.03
C SER A 156 -0.32 10.44 -0.60
N GLY A 157 0.64 11.30 -0.33
CA GLY A 157 1.96 11.21 -0.93
C GLY A 157 2.78 12.46 -0.75
N TYR A 158 3.60 12.76 -1.75
CA TYR A 158 4.54 13.88 -1.74
C TYR A 158 4.28 14.83 -2.91
N LEU A 159 4.45 16.13 -2.62
CA LEU A 159 4.34 17.24 -3.57
C LEU A 159 5.71 17.93 -3.64
N ILE A 160 6.18 18.27 -4.84
CA ILE A 160 7.34 19.15 -5.06
C ILE A 160 6.81 20.54 -5.40
N THR A 161 7.17 21.54 -4.59
CA THR A 161 6.80 22.94 -4.85
C THR A 161 7.65 23.57 -5.94
N GLN A 162 7.26 24.74 -6.45
CA GLN A 162 8.07 25.49 -7.43
C GLN A 162 9.44 25.88 -6.86
N SER A 163 9.54 26.10 -5.55
CA SER A 163 10.83 26.34 -4.88
C SER A 163 11.69 25.09 -4.67
N GLY A 164 11.21 23.89 -5.09
CA GLY A 164 11.90 22.61 -4.93
C GLY A 164 11.72 21.97 -3.56
N ARG A 165 10.83 22.48 -2.69
CA ARG A 165 10.55 21.88 -1.39
C ARG A 165 9.70 20.63 -1.57
N LYS A 166 9.96 19.59 -0.76
CA LYS A 166 9.20 18.35 -0.71
C LYS A 166 8.23 18.40 0.44
N LEU A 167 6.94 18.28 0.17
CA LEU A 167 5.87 18.33 1.17
C LEU A 167 5.14 17.01 1.18
N ALA A 168 4.93 16.42 2.35
CA ALA A 168 4.01 15.28 2.53
C ALA A 168 2.58 15.81 2.68
N PHE A 169 1.62 15.15 2.03
CA PHE A 169 0.22 15.53 2.11
C PHE A 169 -0.72 14.33 2.18
N SER A 170 -1.92 14.56 2.71
CA SER A 170 -3.00 13.58 2.69
C SER A 170 -4.36 14.27 2.56
N PHE A 171 -5.11 13.90 1.52
CA PHE A 171 -6.51 14.26 1.34
C PHE A 171 -7.40 13.06 1.58
N MET A 172 -8.43 13.24 2.39
CA MET A 172 -9.50 12.26 2.58
C MET A 172 -10.84 12.96 2.40
N CYS A 173 -11.64 12.49 1.45
CA CYS A 173 -12.99 12.96 1.21
C CYS A 173 -13.95 11.78 1.39
N ASN A 174 -14.77 11.84 2.42
CA ASN A 174 -15.68 10.78 2.82
C ASN A 174 -17.13 11.22 2.63
N HIS A 175 -18.02 10.26 2.33
CA HIS A 175 -19.46 10.46 2.21
C HIS A 175 -19.88 11.54 1.19
N TYR A 176 -19.07 11.74 0.15
CA TYR A 176 -19.41 12.68 -0.90
C TYR A 176 -20.56 12.16 -1.78
N THR A 177 -21.38 13.10 -2.29
CA THR A 177 -22.54 12.82 -3.15
C THR A 177 -22.33 13.24 -4.59
N VAL A 178 -21.21 13.90 -4.91
CA VAL A 178 -20.83 14.33 -6.25
C VAL A 178 -20.06 13.23 -7.00
N PRO A 179 -19.91 13.29 -8.33
CA PRO A 179 -19.06 12.33 -9.05
C PRO A 179 -17.60 12.37 -8.55
N PRO A 180 -16.91 11.21 -8.47
CA PRO A 180 -15.51 11.14 -8.03
C PRO A 180 -14.54 11.99 -8.86
N SER A 181 -14.84 12.20 -10.15
CA SER A 181 -14.08 13.09 -11.04
C SER A 181 -14.02 14.54 -10.53
N LYS A 182 -15.13 15.02 -9.95
CA LYS A 182 -15.18 16.38 -9.37
C LYS A 182 -14.29 16.49 -8.14
N ILE A 183 -14.29 15.48 -7.27
CA ILE A 183 -13.39 15.45 -6.10
C ILE A 183 -11.92 15.46 -6.56
N ARG A 184 -11.58 14.67 -7.58
CA ARG A 184 -10.21 14.64 -8.13
C ARG A 184 -9.79 15.98 -8.70
N ALA A 185 -10.65 16.63 -9.50
CA ALA A 185 -10.35 17.94 -10.07
C ALA A 185 -10.14 19.02 -9.01
N GLU A 186 -10.95 19.02 -7.94
CA GLU A 186 -10.77 19.99 -6.85
C GLU A 186 -9.49 19.71 -6.04
N THR A 187 -9.16 18.42 -5.81
CA THR A 187 -7.90 18.05 -5.15
C THR A 187 -6.69 18.50 -5.97
N GLU A 188 -6.73 18.34 -7.29
CA GLU A 188 -5.68 18.77 -8.20
C GLU A 188 -5.47 20.29 -8.15
N LYS A 189 -6.55 21.07 -8.18
CA LYS A 189 -6.47 22.54 -8.05
C LYS A 189 -5.81 22.98 -6.74
N ILE A 190 -6.14 22.30 -5.62
CA ILE A 190 -5.54 22.59 -4.33
C ILE A 190 -4.04 22.28 -4.35
N LEU A 191 -3.64 21.15 -4.91
CA LEU A 191 -2.22 20.75 -5.00
C LEU A 191 -1.43 21.69 -5.92
N LEU A 192 -2.01 22.13 -7.05
CA LEU A 192 -1.41 23.15 -7.91
C LEU A 192 -1.23 24.47 -7.16
N HIS A 193 -2.24 24.92 -6.44
CA HIS A 193 -2.15 26.15 -5.63
C HIS A 193 -1.05 26.07 -4.57
N ILE A 194 -0.94 24.93 -3.87
CA ILE A 194 0.13 24.71 -2.88
C ILE A 194 1.51 24.71 -3.57
N ARG A 195 1.64 24.04 -4.71
CA ARG A 195 2.89 24.02 -5.49
C ARG A 195 3.37 25.44 -5.82
N ASP A 196 2.44 26.28 -6.27
CA ASP A 196 2.74 27.61 -6.78
C ASP A 196 2.93 28.65 -5.66
N ALA A 197 2.35 28.40 -4.47
CA ALA A 197 2.44 29.30 -3.31
C ALA A 197 3.72 29.09 -2.46
N TYR A 198 4.37 27.95 -2.57
CA TYR A 198 5.53 27.57 -1.75
C TYR A 198 6.71 27.08 -2.61
#